data_17a585fb316dd567af6591fb24eef900
#
_entry.id   17a585fb316dd567af6591fb24eef900
#
_cell.length_a   1.000
_cell.length_b   1.000
_cell.length_c   1.000
_cell.angle_alpha   90.00
_cell.angle_beta   90.00
_cell.angle_gamma   90.00
#
_symmetry.space_group_name_H-M   'P 1'
#
loop_
_entity.id
_entity.type
_entity.pdbx_description
1 polymer ?
#
loop_
_entity_poly.entity_id
_entity_poly.type
_entity_poly.pdbx_seq_one_letter_code
_entity_poly.pdbx_strand_id
1 'polypeptide(L)'
;MRSRVYRDNPQAAQISGKIVCNYRKDVGCPETYRDLVRLLHVKYTSDMADWSIEKLSTATRGSMYLQMQPEFSVQEYKRLMEFRNGIDEQKTFPEKAAYALKNSLMRSGVNDTFTVSYVGNLPWGGLAEYIDSVYSLTEGHLMLEINSLPEKFCIAFQLFNNSDRKYADAFLQVLDEEGIPYKVGEAEESNLPGIQLPVPHS
;
A
#
# COMPACT_ATOMS: atom_id res chain seq x y z
N MET A 1 -4.29 -17.39 -0.82
CA MET A 1 -4.87 -16.15 -1.41
C MET A 1 -4.58 -16.03 -2.90
N ARG A 2 -3.32 -15.96 -3.33
CA ARG A 2 -2.91 -15.76 -4.71
C ARG A 2 -3.42 -16.84 -5.69
N SER A 3 -3.21 -18.12 -5.40
CA SER A 3 -3.73 -19.25 -6.20
C SER A 3 -5.24 -19.19 -6.35
N ARG A 4 -5.94 -18.66 -5.35
CA ARG A 4 -7.40 -18.48 -5.41
C ARG A 4 -7.77 -17.34 -6.35
N VAL A 5 -7.10 -16.18 -6.28
CA VAL A 5 -7.38 -15.07 -7.19
C VAL A 5 -7.23 -15.51 -8.64
N TYR A 6 -6.18 -16.25 -8.97
CA TYR A 6 -5.99 -16.74 -10.33
C TYR A 6 -6.94 -17.87 -10.72
N ARG A 7 -7.33 -18.72 -9.75
CA ARG A 7 -8.35 -19.74 -9.99
C ARG A 7 -9.72 -19.12 -10.26
N ASP A 8 -10.08 -18.08 -9.48
CA ASP A 8 -11.38 -17.44 -9.60
C ASP A 8 -11.43 -16.41 -10.73
N ASN A 9 -10.26 -15.93 -11.17
CA ASN A 9 -10.10 -14.99 -12.28
C ASN A 9 -8.96 -15.43 -13.21
N PRO A 10 -9.16 -16.47 -14.01
CA PRO A 10 -8.11 -17.02 -14.89
C PRO A 10 -7.62 -16.03 -15.97
N GLN A 11 -8.38 -14.95 -16.20
CA GLN A 11 -8.00 -13.87 -17.11
C GLN A 11 -7.12 -12.78 -16.44
N ALA A 12 -6.92 -12.85 -15.13
CA ALA A 12 -6.07 -11.90 -14.43
C ALA A 12 -4.60 -12.12 -14.84
N ALA A 13 -4.03 -11.17 -15.57
CA ALA A 13 -2.65 -11.27 -16.02
C ALA A 13 -1.64 -11.07 -14.86
N GLN A 14 -2.01 -10.23 -13.90
CA GLN A 14 -1.16 -9.91 -12.75
C GLN A 14 -1.98 -9.41 -11.55
N ILE A 15 -1.41 -9.58 -10.37
CA ILE A 15 -1.78 -8.88 -9.15
C ILE A 15 -0.65 -7.90 -8.84
N SER A 16 -0.97 -6.63 -8.65
CA SER A 16 0.02 -5.62 -8.32
C SER A 16 -0.33 -4.93 -7.02
N GLY A 17 0.67 -4.44 -6.34
CA GLY A 17 0.50 -3.69 -5.11
C GLY A 17 1.63 -2.71 -4.88
N LYS A 18 1.46 -1.89 -3.85
CA LYS A 18 2.44 -0.92 -3.39
C LYS A 18 2.86 -1.25 -1.97
N ILE A 19 4.14 -1.06 -1.69
CA ILE A 19 4.69 -1.12 -0.34
C ILE A 19 5.24 0.26 -0.02
N VAL A 20 4.76 0.83 1.08
CA VAL A 20 5.17 2.16 1.53
C VAL A 20 6.52 2.05 2.25
N CYS A 21 7.49 2.84 1.83
CA CYS A 21 8.82 2.87 2.44
C CYS A 21 9.19 4.28 2.88
N ASN A 22 9.74 4.38 4.08
CA ASN A 22 10.30 5.62 4.60
C ASN A 22 11.67 5.87 3.97
N TYR A 23 11.83 7.03 3.36
CA TYR A 23 13.02 7.41 2.60
C TYR A 23 13.89 8.49 3.27
N ARG A 24 13.52 8.93 4.47
CA ARG A 24 14.17 10.05 5.16
C ARG A 24 15.67 9.84 5.36
N LYS A 25 16.07 8.63 5.75
CA LYS A 25 17.49 8.30 5.97
C LYS A 25 18.29 8.32 4.66
N ASP A 26 17.70 7.82 3.59
CA ASP A 26 18.39 7.68 2.29
C ASP A 26 18.64 9.04 1.63
N VAL A 27 17.83 10.06 1.94
CA VAL A 27 18.03 11.45 1.49
C VAL A 27 18.76 12.32 2.51
N GLY A 28 19.30 11.75 3.57
CA GLY A 28 20.07 12.47 4.59
C GLY A 28 19.25 13.35 5.52
N CYS A 29 17.95 13.16 5.61
CA CYS A 29 17.03 13.95 6.43
C CYS A 29 16.22 13.09 7.41
N PRO A 30 16.86 12.30 8.30
CA PRO A 30 16.17 11.31 9.12
C PRO A 30 15.15 11.94 10.09
N GLU A 31 15.40 13.17 10.54
CA GLU A 31 14.57 13.87 11.55
C GLU A 31 13.51 14.80 10.93
N THR A 32 13.38 14.80 9.62
CA THR A 32 12.37 15.67 8.98
C THR A 32 10.95 15.11 9.17
N TYR A 33 9.97 15.99 9.43
CA TYR A 33 8.54 15.63 9.40
C TYR A 33 7.91 15.83 8.03
N ARG A 34 8.68 16.21 7.02
CA ARG A 34 8.17 16.21 5.65
C ARG A 34 7.86 14.80 5.22
N ASP A 35 6.81 14.68 4.42
CA ASP A 35 6.47 13.41 3.80
C ASP A 35 7.54 13.03 2.78
N LEU A 36 8.43 12.13 3.20
CA LEU A 36 9.46 11.50 2.38
C LEU A 36 9.18 10.00 2.32
N VAL A 37 8.02 9.67 1.80
CA VAL A 37 7.59 8.29 1.56
C VAL A 37 7.80 7.94 0.10
N ARG A 38 8.16 6.70 -0.13
CA ARG A 38 8.29 6.12 -1.45
C ARG A 38 7.37 4.91 -1.56
N LEU A 39 6.76 4.78 -2.73
CA LEU A 39 5.95 3.62 -3.06
C LEU A 39 6.78 2.66 -3.90
N LEU A 40 7.05 1.48 -3.37
CA LEU A 40 7.68 0.39 -4.10
C LEU A 40 6.60 -0.49 -4.72
N HIS A 41 6.73 -0.77 -6.00
CA HIS A 41 5.76 -1.57 -6.73
C HIS A 41 6.13 -3.05 -6.66
N VAL A 42 5.16 -3.88 -6.32
CA VAL A 42 5.28 -5.34 -6.36
C VAL A 42 4.28 -5.92 -7.34
N LYS A 43 4.71 -6.93 -8.07
CA LYS A 43 3.88 -7.60 -9.07
C LYS A 43 3.98 -9.11 -8.88
N TYR A 44 2.83 -9.75 -8.95
CA TYR A 44 2.69 -11.20 -8.95
C TYR A 44 1.96 -11.61 -10.21
N THR A 45 2.61 -12.38 -11.05
CA THR A 45 2.08 -12.87 -12.31
C THR A 45 1.50 -14.27 -12.14
N SER A 46 0.71 -14.74 -13.09
CA SER A 46 0.02 -16.03 -13.00
C SER A 46 0.99 -17.22 -12.88
N ASP A 47 2.18 -17.11 -13.47
CA ASP A 47 3.24 -18.13 -13.36
C ASP A 47 3.83 -18.24 -11.94
N MET A 48 3.61 -17.25 -11.09
CA MET A 48 3.98 -17.28 -9.67
C MET A 48 2.90 -17.91 -8.78
N ALA A 49 1.77 -18.37 -9.35
CA ALA A 49 0.63 -18.84 -8.57
C ALA A 49 1.00 -20.00 -7.62
N ASP A 50 1.86 -20.88 -8.04
CA ASP A 50 2.27 -22.07 -7.29
C ASP A 50 3.61 -21.93 -6.55
N TRP A 51 4.16 -20.71 -6.50
CA TRP A 51 5.40 -20.48 -5.76
C TRP A 51 5.16 -20.57 -4.25
N SER A 52 6.12 -21.12 -3.52
CA SER A 52 6.09 -21.11 -2.06
C SER A 52 6.19 -19.68 -1.50
N ILE A 53 5.78 -19.48 -0.26
CA ILE A 53 5.87 -18.19 0.44
C ILE A 53 7.32 -17.70 0.48
N GLU A 54 8.28 -18.58 0.73
CA GLU A 54 9.71 -18.23 0.78
C GLU A 54 10.21 -17.72 -0.57
N LYS A 55 9.83 -18.40 -1.67
CA LYS A 55 10.20 -17.98 -3.02
C LYS A 55 9.60 -16.64 -3.38
N LEU A 56 8.33 -16.41 -3.04
CA LEU A 56 7.67 -15.13 -3.25
C LEU A 56 8.29 -14.02 -2.41
N SER A 57 8.55 -14.29 -1.13
CA SER A 57 9.18 -13.34 -0.23
C SER A 57 10.57 -12.94 -0.74
N THR A 58 11.33 -13.90 -1.24
CA THR A 58 12.65 -13.64 -1.83
C THR A 58 12.55 -12.78 -3.09
N ALA A 59 11.64 -13.09 -4.00
CA ALA A 59 11.41 -12.31 -5.21
C ALA A 59 10.92 -10.89 -4.89
N THR A 60 10.00 -10.76 -3.93
CA THR A 60 9.48 -9.46 -3.48
C THR A 60 10.59 -8.61 -2.89
N ARG A 61 11.40 -9.18 -1.97
CA ARG A 61 12.56 -8.46 -1.38
C ARG A 61 13.59 -8.07 -2.44
N GLY A 62 13.87 -8.94 -3.39
CA GLY A 62 14.77 -8.63 -4.50
C GLY A 62 14.26 -7.47 -5.35
N SER A 63 12.98 -7.47 -5.69
CA SER A 63 12.34 -6.37 -6.42
C SER A 63 12.38 -5.06 -5.65
N MET A 64 12.08 -5.09 -4.35
CA MET A 64 12.16 -3.92 -3.48
C MET A 64 13.59 -3.38 -3.40
N TYR A 65 14.57 -4.26 -3.20
CA TYR A 65 15.99 -3.89 -3.14
C TYR A 65 16.44 -3.16 -4.40
N LEU A 66 16.07 -3.66 -5.59
CA LEU A 66 16.41 -3.01 -6.85
C LEU A 66 15.77 -1.61 -6.95
N GLN A 67 14.51 -1.48 -6.56
CA GLN A 67 13.81 -0.19 -6.58
C GLN A 67 14.36 0.80 -5.55
N MET A 68 15.01 0.33 -4.50
CA MET A 68 15.65 1.17 -3.48
C MET A 68 17.04 1.66 -3.88
N GLN A 69 17.59 1.21 -5.00
CA GLN A 69 18.88 1.71 -5.47
C GLN A 69 18.82 3.20 -5.81
N PRO A 70 19.91 3.96 -5.58
CA PRO A 70 19.92 5.42 -5.79
C PRO A 70 19.51 5.84 -7.20
N GLU A 71 19.90 5.08 -8.22
CA GLU A 71 19.59 5.36 -9.62
C GLU A 71 18.08 5.36 -9.89
N PHE A 72 17.39 4.37 -9.34
CA PHE A 72 15.93 4.28 -9.42
C PHE A 72 15.26 5.44 -8.68
N SER A 73 15.79 5.77 -7.51
CA SER A 73 15.28 6.86 -6.68
C SER A 73 15.33 8.19 -7.40
N VAL A 74 16.45 8.51 -8.00
CA VAL A 74 16.63 9.77 -8.75
C VAL A 74 15.65 9.87 -9.92
N GLN A 75 15.43 8.77 -10.63
CA GLN A 75 14.45 8.76 -11.74
C GLN A 75 13.01 8.98 -11.26
N GLU A 76 12.61 8.30 -10.19
CA GLU A 76 11.27 8.45 -9.62
C GLU A 76 11.05 9.88 -9.08
N TYR A 77 12.06 10.47 -8.41
CA TYR A 77 11.98 11.86 -7.98
C TYR A 77 11.86 12.84 -9.14
N LYS A 78 12.62 12.64 -10.21
CA LYS A 78 12.49 13.47 -11.41
C LYS A 78 11.07 13.42 -11.97
N ARG A 79 10.51 12.22 -12.14
CA ARG A 79 9.14 12.04 -12.61
C ARG A 79 8.11 12.69 -11.67
N LEU A 80 8.29 12.56 -10.36
CA LEU A 80 7.41 13.19 -9.38
C LEU A 80 7.49 14.72 -9.46
N MET A 81 8.69 15.26 -9.59
CA MET A 81 8.89 16.71 -9.74
C MET A 81 8.29 17.23 -11.04
N GLU A 82 8.50 16.54 -12.15
CA GLU A 82 7.87 16.88 -13.44
C GLU A 82 6.35 16.90 -13.34
N PHE A 83 5.77 15.88 -12.69
CA PHE A 83 4.34 15.81 -12.46
C PHE A 83 3.83 16.97 -11.60
N ARG A 84 4.51 17.27 -10.48
CA ARG A 84 4.15 18.40 -9.59
C ARG A 84 4.28 19.73 -10.31
N ASN A 85 5.36 19.97 -11.02
CA ASN A 85 5.56 21.18 -11.80
C ASN A 85 4.44 21.35 -12.84
N GLY A 86 4.07 20.27 -13.53
CA GLY A 86 2.96 20.32 -14.48
C GLY A 86 1.61 20.63 -13.84
N ILE A 87 1.37 20.22 -12.59
CA ILE A 87 0.19 20.65 -11.82
C ILE A 87 0.28 22.14 -11.49
N ASP A 88 1.46 22.62 -11.06
CA ASP A 88 1.65 24.01 -10.63
C ASP A 88 1.54 25.00 -11.79
N GLU A 89 1.86 24.59 -13.00
CA GLU A 89 1.68 25.36 -14.24
C GLU A 89 0.19 25.59 -14.58
N GLN A 90 -0.71 24.79 -14.03
CA GLN A 90 -2.14 24.96 -14.27
C GLN A 90 -2.71 26.11 -13.42
N LYS A 91 -3.54 26.95 -14.01
CA LYS A 91 -4.02 28.20 -13.39
C LYS A 91 -5.19 27.98 -12.43
N THR A 92 -6.05 27.04 -12.72
CA THR A 92 -7.28 26.80 -11.96
C THR A 92 -7.32 25.40 -11.35
N PHE A 93 -8.12 25.23 -10.30
CA PHE A 93 -8.30 23.92 -9.69
C PHE A 93 -8.85 22.86 -10.66
N PRO A 94 -9.85 23.13 -11.51
CA PRO A 94 -10.31 22.17 -12.51
C PRO A 94 -9.21 21.74 -13.49
N GLU A 95 -8.37 22.70 -13.95
CA GLU A 95 -7.23 22.39 -14.82
C GLU A 95 -6.20 21.52 -14.11
N LYS A 96 -5.88 21.83 -12.86
CA LYS A 96 -4.98 21.00 -12.00
C LYS A 96 -5.52 19.58 -11.84
N ALA A 97 -6.81 19.44 -11.54
CA ALA A 97 -7.46 18.14 -11.42
C ALA A 97 -7.44 17.37 -12.75
N ALA A 98 -7.76 18.01 -13.85
CA ALA A 98 -7.72 17.41 -15.19
C ALA A 98 -6.30 16.98 -15.57
N TYR A 99 -5.28 17.80 -15.30
CA TYR A 99 -3.87 17.45 -15.50
C TYR A 99 -3.47 16.26 -14.67
N ALA A 100 -3.81 16.27 -13.37
CA ALA A 100 -3.51 15.17 -12.45
C ALA A 100 -4.16 13.86 -12.90
N LEU A 101 -5.42 13.89 -13.31
CA LEU A 101 -6.13 12.73 -13.84
C LEU A 101 -5.52 12.20 -15.15
N LYS A 102 -5.12 13.11 -16.05
CA LYS A 102 -4.53 12.75 -17.35
C LYS A 102 -3.13 12.17 -17.21
N ASN A 103 -2.31 12.75 -16.33
CA ASN A 103 -0.89 12.46 -16.19
C ASN A 103 -0.57 11.71 -14.90
N SER A 104 -1.60 11.27 -14.14
CA SER A 104 -1.35 10.62 -12.85
C SER A 104 -0.41 9.45 -13.04
N LEU A 105 0.58 9.36 -12.19
CA LEU A 105 1.48 8.21 -12.10
C LEU A 105 0.70 6.91 -11.86
N MET A 106 -0.55 7.03 -11.41
CA MET A 106 -1.51 5.94 -11.28
C MET A 106 -2.05 5.45 -12.63
N ARG A 107 -1.98 6.25 -13.70
CA ARG A 107 -2.38 5.85 -15.05
C ARG A 107 -1.35 5.03 -15.80
N SER A 108 -0.22 4.74 -15.21
CA SER A 108 0.77 3.85 -15.82
C SER A 108 0.30 2.38 -15.95
N GLY A 109 -1.00 2.19 -16.14
CA GLY A 109 -1.61 0.92 -16.54
C GLY A 109 -1.73 -0.13 -15.44
N VAL A 110 -1.36 0.22 -14.22
CA VAL A 110 -1.40 -0.70 -13.10
C VAL A 110 -2.41 -0.17 -12.08
N ASN A 111 -3.63 -0.68 -12.15
CA ASN A 111 -4.54 -0.59 -11.02
C ASN A 111 -3.96 -1.47 -9.93
N ASP A 112 -3.26 -0.86 -8.99
CA ASP A 112 -2.73 -1.61 -7.85
C ASP A 112 -3.90 -2.19 -7.05
N THR A 113 -3.83 -3.49 -6.83
CA THR A 113 -4.88 -4.23 -6.13
C THR A 113 -4.85 -3.93 -4.64
N PHE A 114 -3.67 -3.63 -4.09
CA PHE A 114 -3.50 -3.38 -2.66
C PHE A 114 -2.33 -2.45 -2.38
N THR A 115 -2.35 -1.85 -1.19
CA THR A 115 -1.21 -1.11 -0.63
C THR A 115 -0.89 -1.68 0.75
N VAL A 116 0.39 -1.84 1.06
CA VAL A 116 0.86 -2.24 2.38
C VAL A 116 1.73 -1.12 2.94
N SER A 117 1.37 -0.65 4.12
CA SER A 117 2.17 0.28 4.91
C SER A 117 2.62 -0.42 6.19
N TYR A 118 3.93 -0.47 6.41
CA TYR A 118 4.51 -0.95 7.65
C TYR A 118 5.26 0.18 8.33
N VAL A 119 4.74 0.63 9.44
CA VAL A 119 5.30 1.78 10.17
C VAL A 119 6.61 1.42 10.89
N GLY A 120 6.90 0.14 11.05
CA GLY A 120 8.10 -0.35 11.72
C GLY A 120 7.95 -0.42 13.24
N ASN A 121 9.08 -0.60 13.90
CA ASN A 121 9.14 -0.59 15.35
C ASN A 121 9.11 0.84 15.86
N LEU A 122 8.01 1.25 16.43
CA LEU A 122 7.91 2.53 17.10
C LEU A 122 8.50 2.42 18.51
N PRO A 123 9.23 3.44 18.98
CA PRO A 123 9.85 3.44 20.31
C PRO A 123 8.80 3.74 21.38
N TRP A 124 7.94 2.78 21.68
CA TRP A 124 6.86 2.93 22.66
C TRP A 124 7.38 3.16 24.09
N GLY A 125 8.64 2.78 24.39
CA GLY A 125 9.21 2.86 25.72
C GLY A 125 8.33 2.17 26.75
N GLY A 126 8.17 2.76 27.92
CA GLY A 126 7.31 2.26 28.98
C GLY A 126 5.81 2.35 28.69
N LEU A 127 5.41 2.95 27.57
CA LEU A 127 3.99 3.01 27.19
C LEU A 127 3.51 1.69 26.56
N ALA A 128 4.42 0.85 26.09
CA ALA A 128 4.05 -0.39 25.41
C ALA A 128 3.16 -1.31 26.22
N GLU A 129 3.34 -1.35 27.54
CA GLU A 129 2.55 -2.16 28.47
C GLU A 129 1.10 -1.70 28.64
N TYR A 130 0.81 -0.43 28.30
CA TYR A 130 -0.53 0.17 28.39
C TYR A 130 -1.27 0.20 27.03
N ILE A 131 -0.62 -0.25 25.96
CA ILE A 131 -1.17 -0.18 24.61
C ILE A 131 -1.58 -1.60 24.17
N ASP A 132 -2.88 -1.82 24.06
CA ASP A 132 -3.38 -3.11 23.57
C ASP A 132 -3.37 -3.18 22.04
N SER A 133 -3.72 -2.11 21.34
CA SER A 133 -3.73 -2.07 19.88
C SER A 133 -3.35 -0.71 19.34
N VAL A 134 -2.77 -0.69 18.14
CA VAL A 134 -2.43 0.53 17.40
C VAL A 134 -2.85 0.34 15.97
N TYR A 135 -3.55 1.31 15.44
CA TYR A 135 -3.88 1.35 14.02
C TYR A 135 -3.81 2.79 13.52
N SER A 136 -3.53 2.94 12.27
CA SER A 136 -3.59 4.20 11.55
C SER A 136 -4.60 4.10 10.42
N LEU A 137 -5.18 5.23 10.06
CA LEU A 137 -6.09 5.36 8.93
C LEU A 137 -5.40 6.18 7.85
N THR A 138 -5.52 5.71 6.63
CA THR A 138 -5.03 6.44 5.46
C THR A 138 -6.03 6.29 4.32
N GLU A 139 -5.88 7.06 3.27
CA GLU A 139 -6.76 6.99 2.11
C GLU A 139 -6.22 5.94 1.12
N GLY A 140 -7.09 5.07 0.64
CA GLY A 140 -6.73 4.08 -0.37
C GLY A 140 -7.79 3.01 -0.57
N HIS A 141 -7.71 2.27 -1.67
CA HIS A 141 -8.66 1.19 -1.93
C HIS A 141 -8.46 0.07 -0.91
N LEU A 142 -7.73 -0.95 -1.19
CA LEU A 142 -7.41 -2.00 -0.25
C LEU A 142 -6.06 -1.67 0.39
N MET A 143 -6.07 -1.20 1.61
CA MET A 143 -4.85 -0.86 2.33
C MET A 143 -4.69 -1.69 3.59
N LEU A 144 -3.50 -2.20 3.78
CA LEU A 144 -3.07 -2.91 4.97
C LEU A 144 -2.07 -2.03 5.71
N GLU A 145 -2.47 -1.52 6.85
CA GLU A 145 -1.59 -0.82 7.79
C GLU A 145 -1.10 -1.81 8.83
N ILE A 146 0.21 -1.93 8.95
CA ILE A 146 0.86 -2.84 9.88
C ILE A 146 1.67 -2.03 10.89
N ASN A 147 1.31 -2.15 12.15
CA ASN A 147 2.03 -1.57 13.27
C ASN A 147 2.58 -2.68 14.16
N SER A 148 3.77 -2.50 14.72
CA SER A 148 4.35 -3.48 15.64
C SER A 148 4.29 -2.99 17.08
N LEU A 149 3.88 -3.88 17.95
CA LEU A 149 4.08 -3.85 19.39
C LEU A 149 5.13 -4.91 19.76
N PRO A 150 5.69 -4.90 20.98
CA PRO A 150 6.79 -5.80 21.34
C PRO A 150 6.55 -7.28 21.01
N GLU A 151 5.32 -7.76 21.17
CA GLU A 151 4.99 -9.18 21.02
C GLU A 151 3.94 -9.49 19.93
N LYS A 152 3.45 -8.46 19.25
CA LYS A 152 2.38 -8.63 18.26
C LYS A 152 2.42 -7.60 17.16
N PHE A 153 1.81 -7.93 16.03
CA PHE A 153 1.46 -6.98 14.99
C PHE A 153 -0.01 -6.60 15.10
N CYS A 154 -0.28 -5.32 14.94
CA CYS A 154 -1.62 -4.80 14.75
C CYS A 154 -1.81 -4.51 13.26
N ILE A 155 -2.76 -5.17 12.62
CA ILE A 155 -3.01 -5.04 11.19
C ILE A 155 -4.41 -4.48 11.01
N ALA A 156 -4.49 -3.31 10.41
CA ALA A 156 -5.75 -2.70 10.02
C ALA A 156 -5.98 -2.86 8.52
N PHE A 157 -7.13 -3.40 8.16
CA PHE A 157 -7.62 -3.41 6.79
C PHE A 157 -8.52 -2.20 6.57
N GLN A 158 -8.14 -1.36 5.62
CA GLN A 158 -9.00 -0.30 5.15
C GLN A 158 -9.67 -0.74 3.86
N LEU A 159 -10.98 -0.78 3.89
CA LEU A 159 -11.81 -1.26 2.81
C LEU A 159 -12.70 -0.11 2.33
N PHE A 160 -12.82 0.04 1.03
CA PHE A 160 -13.59 1.13 0.46
C PHE A 160 -15.11 0.87 0.55
N ASN A 161 -15.50 -0.39 0.61
CA ASN A 161 -16.88 -0.82 0.73
C ASN A 161 -16.98 -2.23 1.33
N ASN A 162 -18.16 -2.61 1.75
CA ASN A 162 -18.40 -3.92 2.35
C ASN A 162 -18.14 -5.10 1.41
N SER A 163 -18.17 -4.91 0.09
CA SER A 163 -17.86 -5.98 -0.86
C SER A 163 -16.39 -6.39 -0.87
N ASP A 164 -15.52 -5.52 -0.33
CA ASP A 164 -14.08 -5.77 -0.26
C ASP A 164 -13.69 -6.60 0.98
N ARG A 165 -14.63 -6.84 1.90
CA ARG A 165 -14.41 -7.68 3.09
C ARG A 165 -13.85 -9.07 2.75
N LYS A 166 -14.22 -9.61 1.59
CA LYS A 166 -13.65 -10.86 1.08
C LYS A 166 -12.12 -10.90 1.07
N TYR A 167 -11.45 -9.77 0.95
CA TYR A 167 -9.97 -9.70 0.98
C TYR A 167 -9.43 -9.87 2.39
N ALA A 168 -10.08 -9.28 3.39
CA ALA A 168 -9.74 -9.50 4.80
C ALA A 168 -10.00 -10.97 5.18
N ASP A 169 -11.16 -11.52 4.80
CA ASP A 169 -11.50 -12.91 5.08
C ASP A 169 -10.47 -13.88 4.42
N ALA A 170 -10.05 -13.60 3.18
CA ALA A 170 -9.02 -14.38 2.50
C ALA A 170 -7.65 -14.27 3.17
N PHE A 171 -7.32 -13.12 3.76
CA PHE A 171 -6.10 -12.93 4.53
C PHE A 171 -6.13 -13.75 5.82
N LEU A 172 -7.23 -13.69 6.59
CA LEU A 172 -7.42 -14.48 7.81
C LEU A 172 -7.29 -15.97 7.53
N GLN A 173 -7.88 -16.43 6.43
CA GLN A 173 -7.75 -17.82 6.03
C GLN A 173 -6.29 -18.24 5.72
N VAL A 174 -5.46 -17.34 5.17
CA VAL A 174 -4.03 -17.62 5.00
C VAL A 174 -3.33 -17.73 6.36
N LEU A 175 -3.68 -16.90 7.34
CA LEU A 175 -3.14 -17.02 8.70
C LEU A 175 -3.50 -18.38 9.33
N ASP A 176 -4.73 -18.85 9.16
CA ASP A 176 -5.17 -20.16 9.61
C ASP A 176 -4.37 -21.29 8.93
N GLU A 177 -4.21 -21.23 7.61
CA GLU A 177 -3.45 -22.20 6.82
C GLU A 177 -1.97 -22.27 7.24
N GLU A 178 -1.40 -21.14 7.66
CA GLU A 178 0.00 -21.05 8.11
C GLU A 178 0.15 -21.27 9.64
N GLY A 179 -0.95 -21.47 10.35
CA GLY A 179 -0.95 -21.69 11.80
C GLY A 179 -0.54 -20.45 12.60
N ILE A 180 -0.76 -19.26 12.07
CA ILE A 180 -0.43 -17.99 12.72
C ILE A 180 -1.61 -17.56 13.60
N PRO A 181 -1.45 -17.49 14.95
CA PRO A 181 -2.53 -17.08 15.83
C PRO A 181 -2.88 -15.60 15.67
N TYR A 182 -4.16 -15.27 15.68
CA TYR A 182 -4.64 -13.90 15.59
C TYR A 182 -5.92 -13.68 16.41
N LYS A 183 -6.24 -12.41 16.63
CA LYS A 183 -7.51 -11.97 17.22
C LYS A 183 -8.10 -10.91 16.30
N VAL A 184 -9.35 -11.06 15.92
CA VAL A 184 -10.07 -10.06 15.12
C VAL A 184 -10.71 -9.05 16.05
N GLY A 185 -10.47 -7.77 15.81
CA GLY A 185 -11.15 -6.66 16.46
C GLY A 185 -12.50 -6.35 15.83
N GLU A 186 -13.19 -5.38 16.39
CA GLU A 186 -14.45 -4.86 15.82
C GLU A 186 -14.15 -4.05 14.55
N ALA A 187 -15.04 -4.15 13.58
CA ALA A 187 -15.00 -3.32 12.39
C ALA A 187 -15.66 -1.97 12.69
N GLU A 188 -14.96 -0.89 12.40
CA GLU A 188 -15.49 0.46 12.52
C GLU A 188 -15.80 1.04 11.14
N GLU A 189 -16.96 1.66 11.01
CA GLU A 189 -17.31 2.41 9.80
C GLU A 189 -16.84 3.86 9.97
N SER A 190 -16.04 4.34 9.01
CA SER A 190 -15.66 5.75 8.98
C SER A 190 -16.84 6.59 8.50
N ASN A 191 -17.34 7.45 9.35
CA ASN A 191 -18.37 8.44 9.02
C ASN A 191 -17.78 9.72 8.36
N LEU A 192 -16.54 9.68 7.89
CA LEU A 192 -15.99 10.79 7.13
C LEU A 192 -16.81 10.93 5.84
N PRO A 193 -17.35 12.12 5.55
CA PRO A 193 -18.08 12.33 4.30
C PRO A 193 -17.11 12.05 3.15
N GLY A 194 -17.38 10.99 2.40
CA GLY A 194 -16.58 10.62 1.25
C GLY A 194 -16.53 11.80 0.29
N ILE A 195 -15.34 12.22 -0.11
CA ILE A 195 -15.18 13.14 -1.22
C ILE A 195 -15.69 12.40 -2.45
N GLN A 196 -16.91 12.70 -2.86
CA GLN A 196 -17.43 12.20 -4.13
C GLN A 196 -16.63 12.86 -5.25
N LEU A 197 -15.64 12.15 -5.75
CA LEU A 197 -14.99 12.57 -6.99
C LEU A 197 -16.03 12.53 -8.10
N PRO A 198 -16.15 13.60 -8.90
CA PRO A 198 -17.08 13.61 -10.03
C PRO A 198 -16.74 12.43 -10.95
N VAL A 199 -17.71 11.56 -11.16
CA VAL A 199 -17.60 10.47 -12.13
C VAL A 199 -17.45 11.12 -13.51
N PRO A 200 -16.39 10.83 -14.27
CA PRO A 200 -16.28 11.35 -15.63
C PRO A 200 -17.46 10.80 -16.43
N HIS A 201 -18.34 11.67 -16.87
CA HIS A 201 -19.35 11.31 -17.85
C HIS A 201 -18.63 10.85 -19.11
N SER A 202 -18.90 9.61 -19.53
CA SER A 202 -18.46 8.97 -20.76
C SER A 202 -18.96 9.70 -21.99
#